data_51d3af42a4b5eb584d32f1ec7b100ef9
#
_entry.id   51d3af42a4b5eb584d32f1ec7b100ef9
#
_cell.length_a   1.000
_cell.length_b   1.000
_cell.length_c   1.000
_cell.angle_alpha   90.00
_cell.angle_beta   90.00
_cell.angle_gamma   90.00
#
_symmetry.space_group_name_H-M   'P 1'
#
loop_
_entity.id
_entity.type
_entity.pdbx_description
1 polymer ?
#
loop_
_entity_poly.entity_id
_entity_poly.type
_entity_poly.pdbx_seq_one_letter_code
_entity_poly.pdbx_strand_id
1 'polypeptide(L)'
;MGPDHTISLTDFLLVREYSKIIKVSPPTASKILMEYYKEGLLKRQEDRNYLFFFANKENKAFIGLSKIYWMDRLKEVVEYIENKTVNPTIILFGSLSKAEVTPESDIDIAIISSKKNISLEDYEKKLKRKIQVFWFDNLSKIPKELKNNILNGYSLSGKVEI
;
A
#
# COMPACT_ATOMS: atom_id res chain seq x y z
N MET A 1 -9.76 -6.07 15.94
CA MET A 1 -8.87 -6.33 14.79
C MET A 1 -7.67 -7.11 15.25
N GLY A 2 -7.41 -8.26 14.68
CA GLY A 2 -6.24 -9.06 14.99
C GLY A 2 -4.93 -8.33 14.72
N PRO A 3 -3.79 -8.88 15.16
CA PRO A 3 -2.49 -8.28 14.90
C PRO A 3 -2.34 -8.03 13.41
N ASP A 4 -1.78 -6.89 13.10
CA ASP A 4 -1.54 -6.46 11.73
C ASP A 4 -0.59 -7.47 11.07
N HIS A 5 -1.15 -8.44 10.38
CA HIS A 5 -0.39 -9.44 9.63
C HIS A 5 0.05 -8.83 8.29
N THR A 6 0.52 -7.59 8.32
CA THR A 6 1.13 -6.97 7.16
C THR A 6 2.38 -7.75 6.82
N ILE A 7 2.19 -8.80 6.05
CA ILE A 7 3.28 -9.47 5.37
C ILE A 7 3.87 -8.39 4.48
N SER A 8 5.09 -7.99 4.77
CA SER A 8 5.82 -7.15 3.84
C SER A 8 5.78 -7.85 2.49
N LEU A 9 5.24 -7.17 1.48
CA LEU A 9 5.09 -7.73 0.13
C LEU A 9 6.43 -8.06 -0.53
N THR A 10 7.52 -7.77 0.16
CA THR A 10 8.89 -8.06 -0.28
C THR A 10 9.50 -9.27 0.41
N ASP A 11 8.85 -9.80 1.45
CA ASP A 11 9.41 -10.87 2.23
C ASP A 11 9.15 -12.23 1.61
N PHE A 12 10.17 -13.06 1.61
CA PHE A 12 10.03 -14.47 1.30
C PHE A 12 9.40 -15.17 2.50
N LEU A 13 8.30 -15.85 2.29
CA LEU A 13 7.61 -16.60 3.33
C LEU A 13 7.80 -18.10 3.17
N LEU A 14 8.20 -18.73 4.25
CA LEU A 14 8.11 -20.18 4.40
C LEU A 14 6.69 -20.57 4.81
N VAL A 15 6.25 -21.76 4.36
CA VAL A 15 4.96 -22.32 4.77
C VAL A 15 4.80 -22.32 6.29
N ARG A 16 5.86 -22.68 7.02
CA ARG A 16 5.86 -22.72 8.48
C ARG A 16 5.61 -21.35 9.11
N GLU A 17 6.24 -20.32 8.58
CA GLU A 17 6.05 -18.94 9.05
C GLU A 17 4.62 -18.46 8.78
N TYR A 18 4.13 -18.69 7.58
CA TYR A 18 2.77 -18.34 7.20
C TYR A 18 1.73 -19.03 8.06
N SER A 19 1.93 -20.34 8.34
CA SER A 19 1.02 -21.10 9.21
C SER A 19 0.89 -20.51 10.60
N LYS A 20 1.99 -19.98 11.16
CA LYS A 20 1.99 -19.31 12.46
C LYS A 20 1.24 -17.98 12.40
N ILE A 21 1.46 -17.20 11.33
CA ILE A 21 0.82 -15.89 11.14
C ILE A 21 -0.68 -16.01 11.08
N ILE A 22 -1.21 -16.90 10.23
CA ILE A 22 -2.66 -17.06 10.04
C ILE A 22 -3.29 -18.06 10.99
N LYS A 23 -2.50 -18.67 11.89
CA LYS A 23 -2.95 -19.63 12.92
C LYS A 23 -3.67 -20.84 12.34
N VAL A 24 -3.09 -21.46 11.34
CA VAL A 24 -3.57 -22.70 10.74
C VAL A 24 -2.44 -23.76 10.74
N SER A 25 -2.79 -25.00 10.47
CA SER A 25 -1.77 -26.05 10.33
C SER A 25 -0.87 -25.82 9.11
N PRO A 26 0.39 -26.31 9.12
CA PRO A 26 1.27 -26.19 7.96
C PRO A 26 0.68 -26.77 6.66
N PRO A 27 0.00 -27.93 6.66
CA PRO A 27 -0.67 -28.41 5.44
C PRO A 27 -1.73 -27.46 4.89
N THR A 28 -2.53 -26.84 5.77
CA THR A 28 -3.53 -25.84 5.37
C THR A 28 -2.87 -24.58 4.80
N ALA A 29 -1.81 -24.08 5.45
CA ALA A 29 -1.05 -22.96 4.97
C ALA A 29 -0.43 -23.22 3.59
N SER A 30 0.15 -24.39 3.40
CA SER A 30 0.70 -24.81 2.11
C SER A 30 -0.37 -24.79 1.01
N LYS A 31 -1.55 -25.32 1.29
CA LYS A 31 -2.66 -25.33 0.34
C LYS A 31 -3.07 -23.91 -0.07
N ILE A 32 -3.19 -23.00 0.88
CA ILE A 32 -3.57 -21.60 0.63
C ILE A 32 -2.51 -20.90 -0.23
N LEU A 33 -1.23 -21.03 0.13
CA LEU A 33 -0.16 -20.44 -0.64
C LEU A 33 -0.06 -20.99 -2.06
N MET A 34 -0.28 -22.30 -2.23
CA MET A 34 -0.29 -22.93 -3.55
C MET A 34 -1.47 -22.45 -4.41
N GLU A 35 -2.63 -22.19 -3.81
CA GLU A 35 -3.77 -21.60 -4.52
C GLU A 35 -3.43 -20.21 -5.04
N TYR A 36 -2.86 -19.36 -4.19
CA TYR A 36 -2.41 -18.02 -4.60
C TYR A 36 -1.31 -18.08 -5.67
N TYR A 37 -0.42 -19.05 -5.58
CA TYR A 37 0.59 -19.27 -6.62
C TYR A 37 -0.06 -19.66 -7.96
N LYS A 38 -1.05 -20.58 -7.95
CA LYS A 38 -1.77 -20.97 -9.16
C LYS A 38 -2.55 -19.82 -9.78
N GLU A 39 -3.09 -18.92 -8.96
CA GLU A 39 -3.78 -17.72 -9.42
C GLU A 39 -2.82 -16.63 -9.91
N GLY A 40 -1.51 -16.83 -9.79
CA GLY A 40 -0.49 -15.89 -10.22
C GLY A 40 -0.24 -14.73 -9.27
N LEU A 41 -0.85 -14.72 -8.08
CA LEU A 41 -0.66 -13.67 -7.07
C LEU A 41 0.67 -13.79 -6.36
N LEU A 42 1.19 -15.00 -6.25
CA LEU A 42 2.49 -15.31 -5.67
C LEU A 42 3.40 -15.94 -6.70
N LYS A 43 4.69 -15.73 -6.54
CA LYS A 43 5.78 -16.51 -7.13
C LYS A 43 6.32 -17.45 -6.07
N ARG A 44 7.00 -18.49 -6.49
CA ARG A 44 7.67 -19.41 -5.57
C ARG A 44 9.11 -19.66 -6.01
N GLN A 45 9.96 -19.93 -5.05
CA GLN A 45 11.35 -20.30 -5.27
C GLN A 45 11.72 -21.43 -4.32
N GLU A 46 12.42 -22.42 -4.82
CA GLU A 46 12.95 -23.53 -4.03
C GLU A 46 14.44 -23.29 -3.79
N ASP A 47 14.86 -23.37 -2.52
CA ASP A 47 16.26 -23.28 -2.12
C ASP A 47 16.51 -24.24 -0.97
N ARG A 48 17.50 -25.14 -1.12
CA ARG A 48 17.92 -26.10 -0.10
C ARG A 48 16.76 -26.90 0.51
N ASN A 49 15.85 -27.40 -0.31
CA ASN A 49 14.66 -28.13 0.11
C ASN A 49 13.59 -27.29 0.84
N TYR A 50 13.75 -25.97 0.90
CA TYR A 50 12.74 -25.07 1.40
C TYR A 50 12.00 -24.40 0.24
N LEU A 51 10.69 -24.27 0.39
CA LEU A 51 9.85 -23.59 -0.56
C LEU A 51 9.47 -22.21 -0.04
N PHE A 52 9.90 -21.17 -0.77
CA PHE A 52 9.63 -19.78 -0.44
C PHE A 52 8.56 -19.21 -1.37
N PHE A 53 7.63 -18.48 -0.81
CA PHE A 53 6.62 -17.74 -1.56
C PHE A 53 6.86 -16.23 -1.41
N PHE A 54 6.62 -15.49 -2.46
CA PHE A 54 6.75 -14.03 -2.46
C PHE A 54 5.76 -13.40 -3.45
N ALA A 55 5.45 -12.12 -3.23
CA ALA A 55 4.46 -11.42 -4.02
C ALA A 55 4.86 -11.32 -5.50
N ASN A 56 3.92 -11.59 -6.39
CA ASN A 56 4.07 -11.34 -7.81
C ASN A 56 3.66 -9.90 -8.14
N LYS A 57 4.61 -8.97 -8.01
CA LYS A 57 4.38 -7.53 -8.18
C LYS A 57 3.99 -7.11 -9.60
N GLU A 58 4.19 -7.98 -10.56
CA GLU A 58 3.83 -7.73 -11.97
C GLU A 58 2.38 -8.10 -12.26
N ASN A 59 1.74 -8.86 -11.37
CA ASN A 59 0.36 -9.32 -11.56
C ASN A 59 -0.62 -8.16 -11.33
N LYS A 60 -1.47 -7.87 -12.32
CA LYS A 60 -2.46 -6.78 -12.25
C LYS A 60 -3.48 -6.99 -11.12
N ALA A 61 -3.88 -8.23 -10.86
CA ALA A 61 -4.79 -8.54 -9.76
C ALA A 61 -4.13 -8.26 -8.40
N PHE A 62 -2.85 -8.56 -8.25
CA PHE A 62 -2.09 -8.24 -7.04
C PHE A 62 -2.01 -6.72 -6.84
N ILE A 63 -1.71 -5.96 -7.89
CA ILE A 63 -1.68 -4.50 -7.84
C ILE A 63 -3.06 -3.95 -7.44
N GLY A 64 -4.13 -4.49 -8.02
CA GLY A 64 -5.51 -4.11 -7.67
C GLY A 64 -5.86 -4.39 -6.22
N LEU A 65 -5.48 -5.53 -5.69
CA LEU A 65 -5.69 -5.88 -4.29
C LEU A 65 -4.89 -4.98 -3.35
N SER A 66 -3.66 -4.63 -3.71
CA SER A 66 -2.84 -3.68 -2.96
C SER A 66 -3.50 -2.31 -2.91
N LYS A 67 -4.05 -1.83 -4.02
CA LYS A 67 -4.81 -0.58 -4.09
C LYS A 67 -6.01 -0.59 -3.13
N ILE A 68 -6.82 -1.64 -3.17
CA ILE A 68 -7.99 -1.80 -2.29
C ILE A 68 -7.56 -1.81 -0.83
N TYR A 69 -6.50 -2.54 -0.50
CA TYR A 69 -5.94 -2.61 0.84
C TYR A 69 -5.57 -1.22 1.37
N TRP A 70 -4.82 -0.44 0.60
CA TRP A 70 -4.39 0.89 1.05
C TRP A 70 -5.53 1.90 1.07
N MET A 71 -6.49 1.82 0.17
CA MET A 71 -7.69 2.66 0.21
C MET A 71 -8.47 2.42 1.51
N ASP A 72 -8.60 1.18 1.94
CA ASP A 72 -9.26 0.84 3.20
C ASP A 72 -8.46 1.33 4.41
N ARG A 73 -7.16 1.08 4.45
CA ARG A 73 -6.28 1.47 5.54
C ARG A 73 -6.16 2.99 5.70
N LEU A 74 -6.25 3.74 4.62
CA LEU A 74 -6.13 5.19 4.61
C LEU A 74 -7.46 5.94 4.67
N LYS A 75 -8.57 5.23 4.79
CA LYS A 75 -9.91 5.82 4.79
C LYS A 75 -10.08 6.95 5.81
N GLU A 76 -9.67 6.72 7.06
CA GLU A 76 -9.76 7.72 8.13
C GLU A 76 -8.87 8.94 7.85
N VAL A 77 -7.68 8.72 7.31
CA VAL A 77 -6.75 9.80 6.92
C VAL A 77 -7.39 10.67 5.83
N VAL A 78 -7.97 10.03 4.82
CA VAL A 78 -8.65 10.74 3.72
C VAL A 78 -9.82 11.56 4.24
N GLU A 79 -10.67 10.99 5.07
CA GLU A 79 -11.81 11.70 5.68
C GLU A 79 -11.36 12.91 6.51
N TYR A 80 -10.28 12.76 7.27
CA TYR A 80 -9.71 13.85 8.04
C TYR A 80 -9.23 14.99 7.14
N ILE A 81 -8.51 14.68 6.06
CA ILE A 81 -8.02 15.67 5.11
C ILE A 81 -9.18 16.35 4.38
N GLU A 82 -10.19 15.59 3.95
CA GLU A 82 -11.38 16.14 3.31
C GLU A 82 -12.12 17.14 4.19
N ASN A 83 -12.19 16.87 5.50
CA ASN A 83 -12.83 17.77 6.46
C ASN A 83 -12.04 19.06 6.70
N LYS A 84 -10.75 19.08 6.43
CA LYS A 84 -9.87 20.24 6.62
C LYS A 84 -9.65 21.07 5.35
N THR A 85 -10.02 20.53 4.19
CA THR A 85 -9.76 21.15 2.88
C THR A 85 -11.05 21.33 2.10
N VAL A 86 -10.97 22.07 0.99
CA VAL A 86 -12.10 22.28 0.10
C VAL A 86 -11.82 21.57 -1.22
N ASN A 87 -12.69 20.62 -1.57
CA ASN A 87 -12.59 19.83 -2.81
C ASN A 87 -11.18 19.33 -3.13
N PRO A 88 -10.50 18.65 -2.19
CA PRO A 88 -9.14 18.21 -2.44
C PRO A 88 -9.10 17.06 -3.43
N THR A 89 -8.01 16.98 -4.19
CA THR A 89 -7.61 15.73 -4.84
C THR A 89 -6.48 15.13 -4.01
N ILE A 90 -6.66 13.89 -3.57
CA ILE A 90 -5.73 13.20 -2.70
C ILE A 90 -5.22 11.96 -3.43
N ILE A 91 -3.91 11.86 -3.60
CA ILE A 91 -3.27 10.78 -4.36
C ILE A 91 -2.21 10.09 -3.51
N LEU A 92 -2.33 8.77 -3.39
CA LEU A 92 -1.27 7.93 -2.84
C LEU A 92 -0.27 7.62 -3.95
N PHE A 93 0.99 7.94 -3.74
CA PHE A 93 2.03 7.68 -4.72
C PHE A 93 3.28 7.08 -4.05
N GLY A 94 4.36 6.95 -4.79
CA GLY A 94 5.59 6.35 -4.26
C GLY A 94 5.52 4.83 -4.18
N SER A 95 6.28 4.22 -3.27
CA SER A 95 6.44 2.77 -3.19
C SER A 95 5.14 2.01 -2.90
N LEU A 96 4.25 2.58 -2.10
CA LEU A 96 2.96 1.93 -1.79
C LEU A 96 2.07 1.79 -3.02
N SER A 97 2.08 2.78 -3.91
CA SER A 97 1.31 2.74 -5.15
C SER A 97 1.89 1.79 -6.19
N LYS A 98 3.17 1.46 -6.07
CA LYS A 98 3.89 0.55 -6.98
C LYS A 98 3.97 -0.89 -6.45
N ALA A 99 3.33 -1.18 -5.31
CA ALA A 99 3.46 -2.44 -4.59
C ALA A 99 4.93 -2.81 -4.24
N GLU A 100 5.80 -1.83 -4.11
CA GLU A 100 7.20 -1.96 -3.72
C GLU A 100 7.39 -1.66 -2.22
N VAL A 101 6.50 -2.19 -1.39
CA VAL A 101 6.41 -1.86 0.03
C VAL A 101 7.43 -2.66 0.83
N THR A 102 8.20 -1.95 1.66
CA THR A 102 9.03 -2.53 2.70
C THR A 102 8.50 -2.11 4.07
N PRO A 103 8.95 -2.73 5.18
CA PRO A 103 8.55 -2.29 6.52
C PRO A 103 8.88 -0.82 6.80
N GLU A 104 9.91 -0.29 6.18
CA GLU A 104 10.38 1.10 6.34
C GLU A 104 9.74 2.08 5.33
N SER A 105 8.94 1.61 4.40
CA SER A 105 8.31 2.48 3.40
C SER A 105 7.39 3.50 4.04
N ASP A 106 7.58 4.77 3.69
CA ASP A 106 6.68 5.86 4.08
C ASP A 106 5.41 5.84 3.22
N ILE A 107 4.38 6.48 3.74
CA ILE A 107 3.14 6.71 3.00
C ILE A 107 3.25 8.10 2.37
N ASP A 108 3.38 8.14 1.05
CA ASP A 108 3.50 9.40 0.31
C ASP A 108 2.14 9.83 -0.25
N ILE A 109 1.64 10.96 0.23
CA ILE A 109 0.34 11.51 -0.16
C ILE A 109 0.52 12.89 -0.75
N ALA A 110 0.01 13.08 -1.96
CA ALA A 110 -0.11 14.40 -2.57
C ALA A 110 -1.52 14.94 -2.35
N ILE A 111 -1.61 16.18 -1.87
CA ILE A 111 -2.89 16.87 -1.68
C ILE A 111 -2.90 18.09 -2.60
N ILE A 112 -3.80 18.07 -3.57
CA ILE A 112 -4.01 19.18 -4.50
C ILE A 112 -5.15 20.02 -3.96
N SER A 113 -4.81 21.04 -3.21
CA SER A 113 -5.69 21.98 -2.54
C SER A 113 -4.84 23.06 -1.89
N SER A 114 -5.45 24.15 -1.45
CA SER A 114 -4.77 25.14 -0.60
C SER A 114 -4.27 24.50 0.68
N LYS A 115 -3.01 24.72 0.99
CA LYS A 115 -2.36 24.13 2.17
C LYS A 115 -3.09 24.52 3.46
N LYS A 116 -3.35 23.54 4.29
CA LYS A 116 -3.92 23.69 5.62
C LYS A 116 -2.96 23.15 6.68
N ASN A 117 -3.11 23.62 7.89
CA ASN A 117 -2.36 23.07 9.02
C ASN A 117 -3.09 21.83 9.52
N ILE A 118 -2.48 20.65 9.27
CA ILE A 118 -3.01 19.36 9.69
C ILE A 118 -1.97 18.61 10.49
N SER A 119 -2.42 17.72 11.37
CA SER A 119 -1.55 16.80 12.10
C SER A 119 -2.00 15.37 11.86
N LEU A 120 -1.11 14.53 11.36
CA LEU A 120 -1.37 13.12 11.05
C LEU A 120 -0.67 12.17 12.03
N GLU A 121 -0.12 12.67 13.15
CA GLU A 121 0.63 11.86 14.11
C GLU A 121 -0.14 10.68 14.66
N ASP A 122 -1.43 10.84 14.98
CA ASP A 122 -2.25 9.76 15.50
C ASP A 122 -2.45 8.65 14.47
N TYR A 123 -2.60 9.02 13.20
CA TYR A 123 -2.72 8.07 12.10
C TYR A 123 -1.40 7.36 11.82
N GLU A 124 -0.28 8.07 11.90
CA GLU A 124 1.06 7.48 11.78
C GLU A 124 1.28 6.40 12.84
N LYS A 125 0.87 6.66 14.08
CA LYS A 125 0.94 5.69 15.17
C LYS A 125 0.09 4.45 14.91
N LYS A 126 -1.15 4.63 14.43
CA LYS A 126 -2.05 3.53 14.09
C LYS A 126 -1.51 2.68 12.93
N LEU A 127 -0.99 3.34 11.90
CA LEU A 127 -0.49 2.68 10.70
C LEU A 127 0.94 2.17 10.84
N LYS A 128 1.65 2.59 11.90
CA LYS A 128 3.07 2.27 12.14
C LYS A 128 3.97 2.66 10.97
N ARG A 129 3.63 3.76 10.31
CA ARG A 129 4.36 4.32 9.17
C ARG A 129 4.31 5.83 9.22
N LYS A 130 5.37 6.48 8.78
CA LYS A 130 5.35 7.92 8.55
C LYS A 130 4.49 8.25 7.34
N ILE A 131 3.81 9.39 7.42
CA ILE A 131 3.01 9.93 6.31
C ILE A 131 3.70 11.21 5.84
N GLN A 132 4.21 11.18 4.62
CA GLN A 132 4.76 12.37 3.98
C GLN A 132 3.67 13.02 3.15
N VAL A 133 3.38 14.28 3.43
CA VAL A 133 2.34 15.03 2.74
C VAL A 133 2.98 16.10 1.86
N PHE A 134 2.58 16.11 0.60
CA PHE A 134 3.03 17.06 -0.41
C PHE A 134 1.83 17.91 -0.85
N TRP A 135 1.90 19.21 -0.60
CA TRP A 135 0.83 20.15 -0.93
C TRP A 135 1.11 20.87 -2.25
N PHE A 136 0.10 20.92 -3.10
CA PHE A 136 0.14 21.68 -4.34
C PHE A 136 -1.18 22.42 -4.53
N ASP A 137 -1.14 23.70 -4.84
CA ASP A 137 -2.36 24.51 -5.05
C ASP A 137 -3.19 23.99 -6.24
N ASN A 138 -2.50 23.55 -7.28
CA ASN A 138 -3.11 22.93 -8.47
C ASN A 138 -2.08 22.03 -9.17
N LEU A 139 -2.53 21.30 -10.20
CA LEU A 139 -1.68 20.37 -10.94
C LEU A 139 -0.45 21.02 -11.58
N SER A 140 -0.57 22.29 -12.01
CA SER A 140 0.55 23.00 -12.64
C SER A 140 1.69 23.32 -11.67
N LYS A 141 1.43 23.28 -10.37
CA LYS A 141 2.43 23.52 -9.32
C LYS A 141 3.24 22.29 -8.95
N ILE A 142 2.87 21.12 -9.47
CA ILE A 142 3.62 19.90 -9.20
C ILE A 142 4.95 19.95 -9.96
N PRO A 143 6.10 19.81 -9.25
CA PRO A 143 7.40 19.76 -9.92
C PRO A 143 7.46 18.64 -10.95
N LYS A 144 8.14 18.90 -12.06
CA LYS A 144 8.25 17.96 -13.18
C LYS A 144 8.77 16.59 -12.76
N GLU A 145 9.69 16.55 -11.80
CA GLU A 145 10.29 15.32 -11.27
C GLU A 145 9.30 14.42 -10.53
N LEU A 146 8.29 15.02 -9.89
CA LEU A 146 7.27 14.30 -9.12
C LEU A 146 6.00 14.03 -9.93
N LYS A 147 5.80 14.74 -11.03
CA LYS A 147 4.53 14.72 -11.76
C LYS A 147 4.13 13.33 -12.24
N ASN A 148 5.05 12.60 -12.84
CA ASN A 148 4.76 11.25 -13.33
C ASN A 148 4.44 10.28 -12.18
N ASN A 149 5.18 10.36 -11.08
CA ASN A 149 4.95 9.51 -9.91
C ASN A 149 3.58 9.79 -9.29
N ILE A 150 3.20 11.04 -9.17
CA ILE A 150 1.91 11.45 -8.59
C ILE A 150 0.76 11.05 -9.52
N LEU A 151 0.86 11.36 -10.83
CA LEU A 151 -0.20 11.04 -11.79
C LEU A 151 -0.41 9.54 -11.98
N ASN A 152 0.61 8.72 -11.75
CA ASN A 152 0.52 7.27 -11.81
C ASN A 152 0.15 6.64 -10.45
N GLY A 153 -0.09 7.44 -9.44
CA GLY A 153 -0.52 6.98 -8.13
C GLY A 153 -1.99 6.58 -8.07
N TYR A 154 -2.44 6.23 -6.87
CA TYR A 154 -3.83 5.88 -6.62
C TYR A 154 -4.61 7.09 -6.14
N SER A 155 -5.67 7.47 -6.85
CA SER A 155 -6.58 8.52 -6.39
C SER A 155 -7.39 8.02 -5.20
N LEU A 156 -7.17 8.62 -4.04
CA LEU A 156 -7.90 8.32 -2.80
C LEU A 156 -9.14 9.20 -2.65
N SER A 157 -9.14 10.38 -3.23
CA SER A 157 -10.26 11.32 -3.23
C SER A 157 -10.11 12.28 -4.40
N GLY A 158 -11.25 12.74 -4.94
CA GLY A 158 -11.27 13.66 -6.06
C GLY A 158 -10.90 13.00 -7.38
N LYS A 159 -10.77 13.82 -8.41
CA LYS A 159 -10.39 13.39 -9.75
C LYS A 159 -9.23 14.24 -10.27
N VAL A 160 -8.36 13.60 -11.01
CA VAL A 160 -7.31 14.30 -11.77
C VAL A 160 -7.91 14.59 -13.14
N GLU A 161 -8.15 15.84 -13.43
CA GLU A 161 -8.55 16.31 -14.76
C GLU A 161 -7.33 16.96 -15.43
N ILE A 162 -7.01 16.46 -16.59
CA ILE A 162 -5.91 16.97 -17.41
C ILE A 162 -6.46 17.96 -18.42
#